data_8ba7395872843cb1af0b517433ae1cc3
#
_entry.id   8ba7395872843cb1af0b517433ae1cc3
#
_cell.length_a   1.000
_cell.length_b   1.000
_cell.length_c   1.000
_cell.angle_alpha   90.00
_cell.angle_beta   90.00
_cell.angle_gamma   90.00
#
_symmetry.space_group_name_H-M   'P 1'
#
loop_
_entity.id
_entity.type
_entity.pdbx_description
1 polymer ?
#
loop_
_entity_poly.entity_id
_entity_poly.type
_entity_poly.pdbx_seq_one_letter_code
_entity_poly.pdbx_strand_id
1 'polypeptide(L)'
;MPTRPPVPKSPPVPDGGGDEGGDGGAWAARPGPRGTRFRQIRCYDDVDSTNRLAMDAARSGAAEGLVVTAEHQRAGRGRLGRTWEAPPGRNLLASIVLRPRLGPADRHLVTAMAALAAADAIAALAGFLPLVKWPNDLLAPDGRKLAGVLAEADGVTGMPVPGRAGREPGGVGLSAAECAAENAADPDDVEPRDAVVVGIGINVTWPCRDRPGDIAAGTLATASSLAEWSEADLDGPGPRAALLDDLLIGLERRLVATLAPGGPARLATELRSRCATIGRNVRVDLHGATLTGVAVDLTDEGHLVVLDSRGPTPVRTVVAAGNVVHLRAVGSPPMPEDPPPMPELRC
;
A
#
# COMPACT_ATOMS: atom_id res chain seq x y z
N MET A 1 53.52 4.56 25.51
CA MET A 1 52.06 4.64 25.23
C MET A 1 51.88 5.54 24.04
N PRO A 2 51.41 5.03 22.87
CA PRO A 2 51.16 5.88 21.70
C PRO A 2 49.84 6.61 21.85
N THR A 3 49.84 7.89 21.63
CA THR A 3 48.74 8.84 21.67
C THR A 3 47.83 8.65 20.44
N ARG A 4 46.55 8.48 20.67
CA ARG A 4 45.49 8.34 19.68
C ARG A 4 45.35 9.64 18.86
N PRO A 5 45.28 9.59 17.51
CA PRO A 5 45.09 10.79 16.71
C PRO A 5 43.66 11.37 16.91
N PRO A 6 43.48 12.69 16.73
CA PRO A 6 42.21 13.36 16.92
C PRO A 6 41.21 12.96 15.84
N VAL A 7 39.95 12.73 16.21
CA VAL A 7 38.82 12.45 15.35
C VAL A 7 38.51 13.71 14.53
N PRO A 8 38.38 13.63 13.20
CA PRO A 8 37.98 14.77 12.37
C PRO A 8 36.55 15.20 12.74
N LYS A 9 36.36 16.50 12.93
CA LYS A 9 35.05 17.12 13.14
C LYS A 9 34.23 17.00 11.84
N SER A 10 33.02 16.51 11.95
CA SER A 10 32.04 16.50 10.90
C SER A 10 31.79 17.91 10.34
N PRO A 11 31.61 18.09 9.02
CA PRO A 11 31.24 19.39 8.48
C PRO A 11 29.84 19.80 8.98
N PRO A 12 29.57 21.11 9.10
CA PRO A 12 28.27 21.60 9.51
C PRO A 12 27.20 21.23 8.48
N VAL A 13 26.04 20.79 8.97
CA VAL A 13 24.83 20.61 8.18
C VAL A 13 24.46 21.97 7.61
N PRO A 14 24.21 22.12 6.29
CA PRO A 14 23.73 23.38 5.76
C PRO A 14 22.36 23.68 6.36
N ASP A 15 22.22 24.84 7.00
CA ASP A 15 20.94 25.43 7.34
C ASP A 15 20.09 25.50 6.07
N GLY A 16 18.88 24.99 6.15
CA GLY A 16 17.89 25.05 5.08
C GLY A 16 17.51 26.52 4.79
N GLY A 17 18.34 27.18 3.99
CA GLY A 17 18.03 28.46 3.40
C GLY A 17 16.90 28.28 2.39
N GLY A 18 15.78 28.95 2.65
CA GLY A 18 14.62 28.96 1.78
C GLY A 18 15.01 29.43 0.38
N ASP A 19 14.67 28.62 -0.59
CA ASP A 19 14.56 29.07 -1.97
C ASP A 19 13.10 29.53 -2.18
N GLU A 20 12.94 30.84 -2.19
CA GLU A 20 11.68 31.49 -2.55
C GLU A 20 11.53 31.39 -4.07
N GLY A 21 10.55 30.64 -4.56
CA GLY A 21 10.09 30.80 -5.94
C GLY A 21 9.97 29.53 -6.78
N GLY A 22 9.21 28.57 -6.33
CA GLY A 22 8.67 27.51 -7.17
C GLY A 22 7.29 27.16 -6.66
N ASP A 23 6.34 26.97 -7.54
CA ASP A 23 4.96 26.54 -7.26
C ASP A 23 4.96 25.23 -6.41
N GLY A 24 5.24 25.40 -5.12
CA GLY A 24 5.43 24.37 -4.11
C GLY A 24 4.09 23.80 -3.60
N GLY A 25 3.07 23.78 -4.48
CA GLY A 25 1.72 23.49 -4.12
C GLY A 25 1.49 22.12 -3.48
N ALA A 26 0.95 21.18 -4.22
CA ALA A 26 0.27 20.01 -3.68
C ALA A 26 1.16 18.92 -3.09
N TRP A 27 2.48 18.92 -3.33
CA TRP A 27 3.40 17.85 -2.90
C TRP A 27 4.43 18.25 -1.85
N ALA A 28 4.26 19.41 -1.23
CA ALA A 28 5.05 19.81 -0.05
C ALA A 28 4.53 19.11 1.22
N ALA A 29 5.37 19.07 2.27
CA ALA A 29 4.93 18.63 3.59
C ALA A 29 3.73 19.47 4.05
N ARG A 30 2.64 18.81 4.47
CA ARG A 30 1.37 19.47 4.73
C ARG A 30 0.53 18.75 5.78
N PRO A 31 -0.46 19.43 6.38
CA PRO A 31 -1.47 18.74 7.18
C PRO A 31 -2.26 17.75 6.32
N GLY A 32 -2.71 16.68 6.92
CA GLY A 32 -3.64 15.74 6.29
C GLY A 32 -5.08 16.23 6.30
N PRO A 33 -6.02 15.45 5.74
CA PRO A 33 -7.42 15.83 5.62
C PRO A 33 -8.07 16.10 6.99
N ARG A 34 -8.85 17.19 7.08
CA ARG A 34 -9.55 17.56 8.31
C ARG A 34 -10.53 16.47 8.74
N GLY A 35 -10.67 16.27 10.05
CA GLY A 35 -11.59 15.30 10.61
C GLY A 35 -11.07 13.85 10.58
N THR A 36 -9.80 13.66 10.22
CA THR A 36 -9.12 12.36 10.26
C THR A 36 -8.00 12.36 11.31
N ARG A 37 -7.51 11.15 11.67
CA ARG A 37 -6.30 10.98 12.50
C ARG A 37 -5.02 11.34 11.76
N PHE A 38 -5.05 11.45 10.43
CA PHE A 38 -3.89 11.70 9.56
C PHE A 38 -3.55 13.19 9.57
N ARG A 39 -2.85 13.64 10.62
CA ARG A 39 -2.61 15.06 10.86
C ARG A 39 -1.39 15.62 10.13
N GLN A 40 -0.44 14.76 9.76
CA GLN A 40 0.82 15.17 9.16
C GLN A 40 1.17 14.29 7.97
N ILE A 41 1.42 14.91 6.83
CA ILE A 41 1.96 14.28 5.63
C ILE A 41 3.37 14.82 5.42
N ARG A 42 4.37 13.94 5.48
CA ARG A 42 5.78 14.24 5.19
C ARG A 42 6.10 13.78 3.78
N CYS A 43 6.61 14.70 2.97
CA CYS A 43 6.93 14.47 1.58
C CYS A 43 8.44 14.48 1.38
N TYR A 44 8.96 13.55 0.58
CA TYR A 44 10.37 13.40 0.26
C TYR A 44 10.54 13.26 -1.25
N ASP A 45 11.61 13.81 -1.79
CA ASP A 45 11.93 13.63 -3.20
C ASP A 45 12.40 12.20 -3.50
N ASP A 46 13.32 11.69 -2.66
CA ASP A 46 13.92 10.37 -2.86
C ASP A 46 14.25 9.71 -1.52
N VAL A 47 13.79 8.47 -1.37
CA VAL A 47 14.04 7.65 -0.18
C VAL A 47 14.38 6.21 -0.58
N ASP A 48 14.92 5.43 0.34
CA ASP A 48 15.05 4.00 0.09
C ASP A 48 13.66 3.33 0.06
N SER A 49 12.83 3.58 1.09
CA SER A 49 11.47 3.05 1.19
C SER A 49 10.64 3.87 2.17
N THR A 50 9.46 4.30 1.75
CA THR A 50 8.50 5.00 2.61
C THR A 50 8.07 4.13 3.80
N ASN A 51 7.89 2.80 3.60
CA ASN A 51 7.58 1.86 4.69
C ASN A 51 8.69 1.81 5.74
N ARG A 52 9.96 1.78 5.31
CA ARG A 52 11.08 1.76 6.23
C ARG A 52 11.13 3.05 7.05
N LEU A 53 11.01 4.21 6.40
CA LEU A 53 10.98 5.51 7.06
C LEU A 53 9.83 5.62 8.08
N ALA A 54 8.63 5.21 7.67
CA ALA A 54 7.46 5.22 8.55
C ALA A 54 7.62 4.26 9.74
N MET A 55 8.23 3.07 9.53
CA MET A 55 8.51 2.11 10.60
C MET A 55 9.57 2.64 11.58
N ASP A 56 10.64 3.26 11.08
CA ASP A 56 11.68 3.86 11.92
C ASP A 56 11.12 5.04 12.73
N ALA A 57 10.25 5.85 12.12
CA ALA A 57 9.51 6.90 12.83
C ALA A 57 8.58 6.32 13.91
N ALA A 58 7.83 5.26 13.61
CA ALA A 58 6.95 4.59 14.58
C ALA A 58 7.72 4.04 15.79
N ARG A 59 8.90 3.44 15.56
CA ARG A 59 9.82 2.96 16.60
C ARG A 59 10.42 4.08 17.42
N SER A 60 10.59 5.26 16.82
CA SER A 60 11.07 6.48 17.49
C SER A 60 9.95 7.25 18.19
N GLY A 61 8.75 6.70 18.28
CA GLY A 61 7.63 7.29 19.02
C GLY A 61 6.69 8.17 18.20
N ALA A 62 6.76 8.12 16.87
CA ALA A 62 5.78 8.87 16.05
C ALA A 62 4.35 8.45 16.37
N ALA A 63 3.47 9.45 16.47
CA ALA A 63 2.05 9.22 16.75
C ALA A 63 1.34 8.47 15.61
N GLU A 64 0.21 7.87 15.93
CA GLU A 64 -0.71 7.33 14.93
C GLU A 64 -1.13 8.44 13.95
N GLY A 65 -1.20 8.11 12.67
CA GLY A 65 -1.65 9.03 11.64
C GLY A 65 -0.53 9.80 10.94
N LEU A 66 0.75 9.55 11.26
CA LEU A 66 1.86 10.01 10.43
C LEU A 66 1.77 9.35 9.05
N VAL A 67 1.82 10.16 7.99
CA VAL A 67 1.90 9.72 6.60
C VAL A 67 3.25 10.13 6.02
N VAL A 68 3.95 9.18 5.41
CA VAL A 68 5.21 9.39 4.69
C VAL A 68 4.96 9.12 3.23
N THR A 69 5.29 10.06 2.35
CA THR A 69 5.20 9.90 0.90
C THR A 69 6.50 10.30 0.23
N ALA A 70 6.77 9.79 -0.96
CA ALA A 70 7.96 10.10 -1.74
C ALA A 70 7.67 10.16 -3.24
N GLU A 71 8.43 10.99 -3.94
CA GLU A 71 8.43 11.04 -5.40
C GLU A 71 9.09 9.78 -5.99
N HIS A 72 10.13 9.25 -5.30
CA HIS A 72 10.88 8.07 -5.73
C HIS A 72 11.30 7.19 -4.56
N GLN A 73 11.36 5.87 -4.80
CA GLN A 73 11.93 4.88 -3.89
C GLN A 73 13.05 4.09 -4.57
N ARG A 74 14.28 4.16 -4.02
CA ARG A 74 15.43 3.38 -4.53
C ARG A 74 15.32 1.89 -4.23
N ALA A 75 14.64 1.52 -3.15
CA ALA A 75 14.45 0.14 -2.68
C ALA A 75 12.99 -0.09 -2.26
N GLY A 76 12.04 0.28 -3.14
CA GLY A 76 10.63 0.06 -2.92
C GLY A 76 10.31 -1.42 -2.68
N ARG A 77 9.42 -1.71 -1.72
CA ARG A 77 9.16 -3.07 -1.25
C ARG A 77 7.74 -3.51 -1.53
N GLY A 78 7.61 -4.75 -2.00
CA GLY A 78 6.37 -5.49 -2.08
C GLY A 78 6.40 -6.71 -1.16
N ARG A 79 5.29 -7.44 -1.08
CA ARG A 79 5.20 -8.70 -0.31
C ARG A 79 6.17 -9.76 -0.83
N LEU A 80 6.63 -10.63 0.07
CA LEU A 80 7.49 -11.78 -0.23
C LEU A 80 8.81 -11.36 -0.91
N GLY A 81 9.40 -10.24 -0.51
CA GLY A 81 10.68 -9.78 -1.03
C GLY A 81 10.63 -9.23 -2.47
N ARG A 82 9.46 -9.01 -3.05
CA ARG A 82 9.34 -8.38 -4.37
C ARG A 82 9.70 -6.90 -4.28
N THR A 83 10.23 -6.37 -5.37
CA THR A 83 10.50 -4.94 -5.53
C THR A 83 9.26 -4.22 -6.04
N TRP A 84 9.08 -2.97 -5.59
CA TRP A 84 8.14 -2.01 -6.17
C TRP A 84 8.95 -0.91 -6.86
N GLU A 85 8.89 -0.86 -8.16
CA GLU A 85 9.62 0.10 -8.98
C GLU A 85 8.66 1.12 -9.59
N ALA A 86 9.07 2.39 -9.60
CA ALA A 86 8.36 3.47 -10.26
C ALA A 86 9.33 4.60 -10.56
N PRO A 87 9.28 5.21 -11.75
CA PRO A 87 10.03 6.43 -12.02
C PRO A 87 9.60 7.57 -11.10
N PRO A 88 10.49 8.54 -10.80
CA PRO A 88 10.16 9.68 -9.97
C PRO A 88 8.93 10.44 -10.47
N GLY A 89 8.05 10.82 -9.55
CA GLY A 89 6.91 11.69 -9.84
C GLY A 89 5.75 11.05 -10.60
N ARG A 90 5.79 9.74 -10.87
CA ARG A 90 4.79 9.07 -11.73
C ARG A 90 3.67 8.38 -10.96
N ASN A 91 3.93 7.93 -9.75
CA ASN A 91 3.03 7.09 -8.99
C ASN A 91 2.81 7.65 -7.59
N LEU A 92 1.74 7.26 -6.93
CA LEU A 92 1.56 7.53 -5.51
C LEU A 92 2.30 6.46 -4.70
N LEU A 93 3.26 6.89 -3.89
CA LEU A 93 4.04 6.06 -2.98
C LEU A 93 3.85 6.60 -1.57
N ALA A 94 3.06 5.93 -0.74
CA ALA A 94 2.73 6.40 0.59
C ALA A 94 2.81 5.28 1.63
N SER A 95 3.19 5.63 2.86
CA SER A 95 3.17 4.73 4.02
C SER A 95 2.57 5.44 5.22
N ILE A 96 1.70 4.75 5.94
CA ILE A 96 0.85 5.30 7.00
C ILE A 96 1.17 4.57 8.30
N VAL A 97 1.47 5.28 9.37
CA VAL A 97 1.63 4.73 10.71
C VAL A 97 0.26 4.62 11.36
N LEU A 98 -0.13 3.41 11.72
CA LEU A 98 -1.37 3.10 12.44
C LEU A 98 -1.05 2.40 13.77
N ARG A 99 -1.93 2.60 14.76
CA ARG A 99 -1.95 1.86 16.04
C ARG A 99 -3.38 1.35 16.28
N PRO A 100 -3.87 0.45 15.40
CA PRO A 100 -5.27 0.09 15.37
C PRO A 100 -5.68 -0.62 16.67
N ARG A 101 -6.85 -0.25 17.22
CA ARG A 101 -7.47 -0.93 18.38
C ARG A 101 -8.11 -2.27 17.99
N LEU A 102 -7.44 -3.00 17.10
CA LEU A 102 -7.86 -4.32 16.63
C LEU A 102 -7.13 -5.41 17.40
N GLY A 103 -7.85 -6.47 17.73
CA GLY A 103 -7.25 -7.69 18.28
C GLY A 103 -6.23 -8.31 17.30
N PRO A 104 -5.30 -9.14 17.78
CA PRO A 104 -4.31 -9.79 16.93
C PRO A 104 -4.92 -10.55 15.74
N ALA A 105 -6.08 -11.15 15.92
CA ALA A 105 -6.80 -11.89 14.88
C ALA A 105 -7.30 -10.99 13.74
N ASP A 106 -7.61 -9.71 14.02
CA ASP A 106 -8.24 -8.79 13.07
C ASP A 106 -7.22 -7.81 12.44
N ARG A 107 -5.96 -7.79 12.90
CA ARG A 107 -4.94 -6.84 12.40
C ARG A 107 -4.70 -6.97 10.89
N HIS A 108 -4.88 -8.13 10.30
CA HIS A 108 -4.75 -8.36 8.88
C HIS A 108 -5.78 -7.58 8.05
N LEU A 109 -6.93 -7.21 8.65
CA LEU A 109 -8.00 -6.43 8.01
C LEU A 109 -7.56 -5.02 7.63
N VAL A 110 -6.49 -4.48 8.25
CA VAL A 110 -5.91 -3.18 7.89
C VAL A 110 -5.51 -3.13 6.41
N THR A 111 -5.01 -4.24 5.86
CA THR A 111 -4.70 -4.36 4.43
C THR A 111 -5.96 -4.23 3.57
N ALA A 112 -7.06 -4.88 3.97
CA ALA A 112 -8.34 -4.79 3.25
C ALA A 112 -8.95 -3.38 3.33
N MET A 113 -8.89 -2.74 4.51
CA MET A 113 -9.36 -1.35 4.68
C MET A 113 -8.62 -0.40 3.75
N ALA A 114 -7.28 -0.51 3.67
CA ALA A 114 -6.46 0.32 2.81
C ALA A 114 -6.71 0.05 1.32
N ALA A 115 -6.86 -1.22 0.92
CA ALA A 115 -7.16 -1.58 -0.46
C ALA A 115 -8.53 -1.05 -0.90
N LEU A 116 -9.57 -1.18 -0.06
CA LEU A 116 -10.91 -0.67 -0.34
C LEU A 116 -10.94 0.86 -0.35
N ALA A 117 -10.20 1.53 0.55
CA ALA A 117 -10.06 2.98 0.55
C ALA A 117 -9.36 3.48 -0.72
N ALA A 118 -8.29 2.80 -1.15
CA ALA A 118 -7.61 3.11 -2.40
C ALA A 118 -8.52 2.89 -3.62
N ALA A 119 -9.35 1.83 -3.62
CA ALA A 119 -10.29 1.58 -4.70
C ALA A 119 -11.35 2.70 -4.82
N ASP A 120 -11.89 3.19 -3.69
CA ASP A 120 -12.84 4.31 -3.70
C ASP A 120 -12.18 5.62 -4.18
N ALA A 121 -10.96 5.91 -3.73
CA ALA A 121 -10.21 7.08 -4.15
C ALA A 121 -9.88 7.04 -5.64
N ILE A 122 -9.52 5.88 -6.17
CA ILE A 122 -9.32 5.68 -7.61
C ILE A 122 -10.63 5.90 -8.37
N ALA A 123 -11.76 5.38 -7.86
CA ALA A 123 -13.05 5.55 -8.51
C ALA A 123 -13.46 7.02 -8.58
N ALA A 124 -13.20 7.80 -7.52
CA ALA A 124 -13.48 9.22 -7.48
C ALA A 124 -12.60 10.03 -8.47
N LEU A 125 -11.31 9.70 -8.56
CA LEU A 125 -10.36 10.42 -9.40
C LEU A 125 -10.41 10.00 -10.87
N ALA A 126 -10.48 8.69 -11.14
CA ALA A 126 -10.27 8.11 -12.47
C ALA A 126 -11.56 7.64 -13.15
N GLY A 127 -12.70 7.67 -12.45
CA GLY A 127 -14.02 7.36 -13.01
C GLY A 127 -14.33 5.87 -13.14
N PHE A 128 -13.50 4.96 -12.66
CA PHE A 128 -13.77 3.52 -12.66
C PHE A 128 -13.40 2.89 -11.31
N LEU A 129 -14.12 1.83 -10.92
CA LEU A 129 -13.89 1.13 -9.67
C LEU A 129 -12.99 -0.09 -9.88
N PRO A 130 -11.74 -0.10 -9.37
CA PRO A 130 -10.88 -1.26 -9.44
C PRO A 130 -11.37 -2.39 -8.52
N LEU A 131 -11.10 -3.63 -8.91
CA LEU A 131 -11.40 -4.80 -8.09
C LEU A 131 -10.20 -5.21 -7.24
N VAL A 132 -10.50 -5.78 -6.08
CA VAL A 132 -9.47 -6.29 -5.17
C VAL A 132 -9.08 -7.71 -5.57
N LYS A 133 -7.82 -7.92 -5.92
CA LYS A 133 -7.24 -9.26 -5.95
C LYS A 133 -6.72 -9.59 -4.56
N TRP A 134 -7.38 -10.54 -3.91
CA TRP A 134 -6.99 -10.97 -2.57
C TRP A 134 -5.52 -11.41 -2.52
N PRO A 135 -4.76 -11.04 -1.48
CA PRO A 135 -5.20 -10.29 -0.30
C PRO A 135 -4.96 -8.76 -0.39
N ASN A 136 -4.25 -8.22 -1.39
CA ASN A 136 -3.61 -6.92 -1.26
C ASN A 136 -3.38 -6.12 -2.55
N ASP A 137 -3.82 -6.62 -3.69
CA ASP A 137 -3.62 -5.93 -4.97
C ASP A 137 -4.94 -5.33 -5.50
N LEU A 138 -4.87 -4.21 -6.20
CA LEU A 138 -5.97 -3.67 -6.99
C LEU A 138 -5.70 -3.91 -8.47
N LEU A 139 -6.76 -4.28 -9.19
CA LEU A 139 -6.69 -4.62 -10.61
C LEU A 139 -7.43 -3.57 -11.45
N ALA A 140 -6.85 -3.26 -12.61
CA ALA A 140 -7.48 -2.56 -13.71
C ALA A 140 -8.63 -3.39 -14.32
N PRO A 141 -9.49 -2.78 -15.17
CA PRO A 141 -10.56 -3.50 -15.85
C PRO A 141 -10.10 -4.72 -16.66
N ASP A 142 -8.88 -4.71 -17.21
CA ASP A 142 -8.28 -5.82 -17.95
C ASP A 142 -7.57 -6.87 -17.05
N GLY A 143 -7.60 -6.68 -15.74
CA GLY A 143 -7.00 -7.59 -14.76
C GLY A 143 -5.51 -7.37 -14.48
N ARG A 144 -4.87 -6.37 -15.09
CA ARG A 144 -3.49 -5.96 -14.75
C ARG A 144 -3.46 -5.21 -13.42
N LYS A 145 -2.32 -5.27 -12.73
CA LYS A 145 -2.15 -4.65 -11.42
C LYS A 145 -2.05 -3.13 -11.51
N LEU A 146 -2.93 -2.43 -10.77
CA LEU A 146 -2.92 -0.97 -10.59
C LEU A 146 -2.23 -0.54 -9.30
N ALA A 147 -2.46 -1.31 -8.22
CA ALA A 147 -1.95 -0.93 -6.91
C ALA A 147 -1.60 -2.15 -6.07
N GLY A 148 -0.78 -1.92 -5.05
CA GLY A 148 -0.45 -2.92 -4.04
C GLY A 148 -0.38 -2.32 -2.66
N VAL A 149 -0.83 -3.08 -1.66
CA VAL A 149 -0.78 -2.73 -0.24
C VAL A 149 0.17 -3.67 0.48
N LEU A 150 1.03 -3.11 1.33
CA LEU A 150 1.97 -3.85 2.18
C LEU A 150 1.83 -3.39 3.63
N ALA A 151 1.19 -4.19 4.48
CA ALA A 151 1.15 -3.94 5.92
C ALA A 151 2.29 -4.68 6.62
N GLU A 152 3.06 -3.97 7.45
CA GLU A 152 4.15 -4.49 8.28
C GLU A 152 3.89 -4.07 9.72
N ALA A 153 3.97 -5.01 10.67
CA ALA A 153 3.79 -4.72 12.10
C ALA A 153 5.15 -4.70 12.81
N ASP A 154 5.31 -3.76 13.75
CA ASP A 154 6.44 -3.79 14.68
C ASP A 154 6.16 -4.84 15.76
N GLY A 155 7.16 -5.66 16.12
CA GLY A 155 7.03 -6.66 17.18
C GLY A 155 6.57 -8.06 16.76
N VAL A 156 6.20 -8.31 15.50
CA VAL A 156 6.02 -9.68 15.00
C VAL A 156 7.38 -10.27 14.64
N THR A 157 8.15 -10.63 15.67
CA THR A 157 9.35 -11.47 15.53
C THR A 157 8.93 -12.90 15.26
N GLY A 158 8.66 -13.21 14.01
CA GLY A 158 8.25 -14.56 13.58
C GLY A 158 8.82 -14.97 12.23
N MET A 159 9.63 -14.13 11.58
CA MET A 159 10.44 -14.53 10.42
C MET A 159 11.83 -13.86 10.49
N PRO A 160 12.92 -14.61 10.35
CA PRO A 160 14.24 -14.02 10.20
C PRO A 160 14.25 -13.22 8.90
N VAL A 161 14.47 -11.91 8.99
CA VAL A 161 14.84 -11.10 7.83
C VAL A 161 16.27 -11.51 7.48
N PRO A 162 16.54 -12.14 6.33
CA PRO A 162 17.90 -12.39 5.90
C PRO A 162 18.56 -11.04 5.65
N GLY A 163 19.64 -10.72 6.36
CA GLY A 163 20.47 -9.56 6.09
C GLY A 163 20.48 -8.44 7.14
N ARG A 164 20.55 -8.79 8.42
CA ARG A 164 21.01 -7.84 9.44
C ARG A 164 22.54 -7.87 9.48
N ALA A 165 23.16 -7.40 8.39
CA ALA A 165 24.58 -7.09 8.36
C ALA A 165 24.73 -5.58 8.20
N GLY A 166 25.45 -4.97 9.15
CA GLY A 166 26.13 -3.68 9.03
C GLY A 166 25.24 -2.48 8.70
N ARG A 167 24.98 -1.68 9.70
CA ARG A 167 24.49 -0.30 9.57
C ARG A 167 25.52 0.50 8.77
N GLU A 168 25.29 0.72 7.48
CA GLU A 168 25.99 1.73 6.70
C GLU A 168 25.46 3.10 7.13
N PRO A 169 26.35 4.05 7.54
CA PRO A 169 25.94 5.41 7.87
C PRO A 169 25.75 6.22 6.59
N GLY A 170 24.52 6.50 6.20
CA GLY A 170 24.24 7.36 5.03
C GLY A 170 22.77 7.48 4.61
N GLY A 171 21.84 6.88 5.34
CA GLY A 171 20.41 7.08 5.07
C GLY A 171 19.87 8.33 5.76
N VAL A 172 19.02 9.10 5.07
CA VAL A 172 18.22 10.18 5.68
C VAL A 172 17.28 9.52 6.70
N GLY A 173 17.65 9.50 7.96
CA GLY A 173 16.83 9.04 9.07
C GLY A 173 16.22 10.25 9.77
N LEU A 174 14.95 10.13 10.18
CA LEU A 174 14.36 11.13 11.08
C LEU A 174 15.13 11.15 12.40
N SER A 175 15.52 12.32 12.88
CA SER A 175 16.17 12.42 14.18
C SER A 175 15.16 12.20 15.31
N ALA A 176 15.61 11.64 16.43
CA ALA A 176 14.78 11.47 17.62
C ALA A 176 14.21 12.82 18.12
N ALA A 177 14.91 13.94 17.87
CA ALA A 177 14.46 15.28 18.22
C ALA A 177 13.30 15.78 17.35
N GLU A 178 13.30 15.47 16.05
CA GLU A 178 12.18 15.79 15.14
C GLU A 178 10.93 14.95 15.46
N CYS A 179 11.11 13.73 15.96
CA CYS A 179 9.99 12.90 16.43
C CYS A 179 9.40 13.38 17.76
N ALA A 180 10.22 13.92 18.66
CA ALA A 180 9.83 14.28 20.04
C ALA A 180 9.17 15.67 20.13
N ALA A 181 9.54 16.62 19.28
CA ALA A 181 9.07 18.01 19.38
C ALA A 181 7.60 18.22 18.97
N GLU A 182 6.99 17.27 18.29
CA GLU A 182 5.63 17.37 17.72
C GLU A 182 4.60 16.42 18.34
N ASN A 183 5.02 15.59 19.30
CA ASN A 183 4.17 14.57 19.93
C ASN A 183 3.66 15.03 21.30
N ALA A 184 2.66 15.91 21.33
CA ALA A 184 1.74 15.94 22.46
C ALA A 184 0.81 14.70 22.32
N ALA A 185 1.17 13.59 22.96
CA ALA A 185 0.32 12.40 23.04
C ALA A 185 -1.00 12.79 23.72
N ASP A 186 -2.10 12.28 23.18
CA ASP A 186 -3.41 12.34 23.82
C ASP A 186 -3.30 11.61 25.17
N PRO A 187 -3.62 12.26 26.33
CA PRO A 187 -3.45 11.68 27.66
C PRO A 187 -4.23 10.38 27.91
N ASP A 188 -5.12 10.00 27.00
CA ASP A 188 -5.88 8.74 27.07
C ASP A 188 -5.22 7.53 26.38
N ASP A 189 -4.03 7.68 25.82
CA ASP A 189 -3.24 6.58 25.19
C ASP A 189 -2.39 5.84 26.23
N VAL A 190 -3.04 5.03 27.08
CA VAL A 190 -2.47 4.39 28.28
C VAL A 190 -1.60 3.15 27.99
N GLU A 191 -1.56 2.60 26.80
CA GLU A 191 -0.73 1.42 26.46
C GLU A 191 0.01 1.60 25.12
N PRO A 192 1.32 1.34 25.05
CA PRO A 192 2.06 1.36 23.79
C PRO A 192 1.56 0.21 22.90
N ARG A 193 0.70 0.53 21.93
CA ARG A 193 0.23 -0.45 20.95
C ARG A 193 1.28 -0.65 19.88
N ASP A 194 1.44 -1.91 19.44
CA ASP A 194 2.30 -2.24 18.32
C ASP A 194 1.89 -1.42 17.09
N ALA A 195 2.83 -0.74 16.49
CA ALA A 195 2.59 0.01 15.27
C ALA A 195 2.41 -0.95 14.07
N VAL A 196 1.47 -0.61 13.21
CA VAL A 196 1.31 -1.21 11.89
C VAL A 196 1.58 -0.13 10.86
N VAL A 197 2.58 -0.33 10.01
CA VAL A 197 2.86 0.54 8.88
C VAL A 197 2.21 -0.04 7.64
N VAL A 198 1.35 0.75 6.99
CA VAL A 198 0.64 0.38 5.77
C VAL A 198 1.23 1.13 4.60
N GLY A 199 2.02 0.45 3.78
CA GLY A 199 2.53 0.96 2.52
C GLY A 199 1.53 0.75 1.39
N ILE A 200 1.36 1.77 0.57
CA ILE A 200 0.45 1.77 -0.57
C ILE A 200 1.19 2.34 -1.77
N GLY A 201 1.29 1.54 -2.84
CA GLY A 201 1.76 1.98 -4.13
C GLY A 201 0.62 1.96 -5.13
N ILE A 202 0.34 3.10 -5.78
CA ILE A 202 -0.69 3.20 -6.84
C ILE A 202 -0.02 3.71 -8.11
N ASN A 203 -0.19 2.97 -9.19
CA ASN A 203 0.26 3.34 -10.52
C ASN A 203 -0.64 4.43 -11.09
N VAL A 204 -0.18 5.67 -11.11
CA VAL A 204 -0.98 6.81 -11.59
C VAL A 204 -0.74 7.05 -13.08
N THR A 205 0.48 7.34 -13.48
CA THR A 205 0.84 7.59 -14.90
C THR A 205 1.89 6.61 -15.45
N TRP A 206 2.36 5.68 -14.63
CA TRP A 206 3.33 4.65 -15.02
C TRP A 206 2.99 3.29 -14.35
N PRO A 207 3.10 2.14 -15.05
CA PRO A 207 3.42 2.02 -16.48
C PRO A 207 2.23 2.41 -17.37
N CYS A 208 2.48 2.86 -18.59
CA CYS A 208 1.44 3.24 -19.53
C CYS A 208 1.78 2.73 -20.94
N ARG A 209 0.85 2.01 -21.59
CA ARG A 209 1.04 1.45 -22.93
C ARG A 209 1.21 2.51 -23.99
N ASP A 210 0.48 3.62 -23.87
CA ASP A 210 0.54 4.73 -24.83
C ASP A 210 1.83 5.55 -24.71
N ARG A 211 2.58 5.37 -23.62
CA ARG A 211 3.87 5.99 -23.36
C ARG A 211 4.88 4.94 -22.89
N PRO A 212 5.21 3.94 -23.74
CA PRO A 212 5.99 2.78 -23.32
C PRO A 212 7.41 3.14 -22.85
N GLY A 213 8.07 4.13 -23.47
CA GLY A 213 9.44 4.51 -23.11
C GLY A 213 10.32 3.28 -22.89
N ASP A 214 11.09 3.26 -21.79
CA ASP A 214 11.96 2.15 -21.40
C ASP A 214 11.26 1.10 -20.52
N ILE A 215 9.92 0.96 -20.61
CA ILE A 215 9.16 0.02 -19.81
C ILE A 215 9.36 -1.40 -20.33
N ALA A 216 9.84 -2.29 -19.48
CA ALA A 216 9.99 -3.71 -19.84
C ALA A 216 8.64 -4.33 -20.26
N ALA A 217 8.61 -5.11 -21.33
CA ALA A 217 7.41 -5.77 -21.84
C ALA A 217 6.71 -6.64 -20.77
N GLY A 218 7.47 -7.27 -19.88
CA GLY A 218 6.93 -8.04 -18.75
C GLY A 218 6.14 -7.17 -17.76
N THR A 219 6.56 -5.92 -17.53
CA THR A 219 5.84 -4.96 -16.70
C THR A 219 4.53 -4.56 -17.35
N LEU A 220 4.54 -4.18 -18.64
CA LEU A 220 3.33 -3.84 -19.39
C LEU A 220 2.33 -5.00 -19.49
N ALA A 221 2.81 -6.25 -19.46
CA ALA A 221 1.96 -7.43 -19.47
C ALA A 221 1.22 -7.68 -18.15
N THR A 222 1.74 -7.18 -17.03
CA THR A 222 1.25 -7.52 -15.68
C THR A 222 0.78 -6.32 -14.87
N ALA A 223 1.20 -5.11 -15.23
CA ALA A 223 0.84 -3.87 -14.55
C ALA A 223 0.19 -2.86 -15.51
N SER A 224 -0.62 -1.98 -14.95
CA SER A 224 -1.31 -0.88 -15.62
C SER A 224 -1.30 0.34 -14.71
N SER A 225 -1.63 1.51 -15.25
CA SER A 225 -1.81 2.75 -14.49
C SER A 225 -3.19 3.35 -14.71
N LEU A 226 -3.55 4.31 -13.85
CA LEU A 226 -4.84 5.01 -13.97
C LEU A 226 -4.94 5.75 -15.32
N ALA A 227 -3.83 6.29 -15.82
CA ALA A 227 -3.79 7.02 -17.08
C ALA A 227 -4.18 6.17 -18.32
N GLU A 228 -4.16 4.84 -18.23
CA GLU A 228 -4.65 3.98 -19.31
C GLU A 228 -6.20 3.85 -19.34
N TRP A 229 -6.88 4.29 -18.28
CA TRP A 229 -8.32 4.02 -18.06
C TRP A 229 -9.12 5.28 -17.73
N SER A 230 -8.48 6.44 -17.64
CA SER A 230 -9.11 7.70 -17.26
C SER A 230 -8.87 8.74 -18.34
N GLU A 231 -9.89 9.55 -18.61
CA GLU A 231 -9.78 10.74 -19.45
C GLU A 231 -9.28 11.99 -18.67
N ALA A 232 -9.18 11.87 -17.32
CA ALA A 232 -8.68 12.96 -16.49
C ALA A 232 -7.18 13.20 -16.74
N ASP A 233 -6.77 14.45 -16.66
CA ASP A 233 -5.34 14.79 -16.61
C ASP A 233 -4.77 14.35 -15.24
N LEU A 234 -3.93 13.33 -15.27
CA LEU A 234 -3.31 12.73 -14.08
C LEU A 234 -1.82 13.11 -13.95
N ASP A 235 -1.31 13.96 -14.81
CA ASP A 235 0.08 14.42 -14.75
C ASP A 235 0.28 15.42 -13.59
N GLY A 236 1.48 15.44 -13.04
CA GLY A 236 1.86 16.34 -11.96
C GLY A 236 1.47 15.88 -10.55
N PRO A 237 1.73 16.72 -9.53
CA PRO A 237 1.52 16.38 -8.12
C PRO A 237 0.07 16.48 -7.63
N GLY A 238 -0.75 17.35 -8.26
CA GLY A 238 -2.12 17.62 -7.83
C GLY A 238 -3.01 16.38 -7.77
N PRO A 239 -3.14 15.60 -8.85
CA PRO A 239 -3.94 14.38 -8.86
C PRO A 239 -3.48 13.35 -7.83
N ARG A 240 -2.16 13.21 -7.62
CA ARG A 240 -1.60 12.29 -6.60
C ARG A 240 -1.93 12.74 -5.17
N ALA A 241 -1.92 14.07 -4.93
CA ALA A 241 -2.28 14.62 -3.63
C ALA A 241 -3.78 14.44 -3.35
N ALA A 242 -4.66 14.69 -4.32
CA ALA A 242 -6.08 14.45 -4.20
C ALA A 242 -6.39 12.96 -3.96
N LEU A 243 -5.75 12.07 -4.71
CA LEU A 243 -5.85 10.61 -4.52
C LEU A 243 -5.45 10.18 -3.11
N LEU A 244 -4.37 10.76 -2.57
CA LEU A 244 -3.94 10.48 -1.20
C LEU A 244 -4.96 10.97 -0.18
N ASP A 245 -5.50 12.18 -0.32
CA ASP A 245 -6.48 12.73 0.61
C ASP A 245 -7.77 11.90 0.65
N ASP A 246 -8.31 11.52 -0.50
CA ASP A 246 -9.51 10.69 -0.60
C ASP A 246 -9.26 9.28 -0.02
N LEU A 247 -8.07 8.72 -0.26
CA LEU A 247 -7.66 7.45 0.34
C LEU A 247 -7.62 7.56 1.87
N LEU A 248 -7.02 8.60 2.43
CA LEU A 248 -6.92 8.81 3.87
C LEU A 248 -8.32 8.98 4.50
N ILE A 249 -9.21 9.74 3.87
CA ILE A 249 -10.61 9.88 4.31
C ILE A 249 -11.33 8.54 4.28
N GLY A 250 -11.18 7.78 3.19
CA GLY A 250 -11.76 6.45 3.04
C GLY A 250 -11.23 5.43 4.06
N LEU A 251 -9.93 5.51 4.38
CA LEU A 251 -9.29 4.65 5.38
C LEU A 251 -9.77 5.00 6.80
N GLU A 252 -9.87 6.31 7.16
CA GLU A 252 -10.40 6.74 8.46
C GLU A 252 -11.80 6.19 8.70
N ARG A 253 -12.70 6.35 7.71
CA ARG A 253 -14.07 5.83 7.82
C ARG A 253 -14.09 4.32 8.10
N ARG A 254 -13.23 3.53 7.46
CA ARG A 254 -13.16 2.08 7.65
C ARG A 254 -12.54 1.70 8.99
N LEU A 255 -11.49 2.40 9.42
CA LEU A 255 -10.89 2.20 10.73
C LEU A 255 -11.92 2.40 11.85
N VAL A 256 -12.70 3.49 11.77
CA VAL A 256 -13.79 3.76 12.74
C VAL A 256 -14.91 2.72 12.65
N ALA A 257 -15.39 2.40 11.44
CA ALA A 257 -16.50 1.47 11.24
C ALA A 257 -16.16 0.03 11.66
N THR A 258 -14.90 -0.39 11.50
CA THR A 258 -14.47 -1.75 11.87
C THR A 258 -14.40 -1.95 13.38
N LEU A 259 -14.19 -0.88 14.16
CA LEU A 259 -14.22 -0.95 15.63
C LEU A 259 -15.62 -1.09 16.22
N ALA A 260 -16.67 -0.81 15.47
CA ALA A 260 -18.05 -0.97 15.92
C ALA A 260 -18.46 -2.46 15.93
N PRO A 261 -19.44 -2.87 16.76
CA PRO A 261 -19.93 -4.26 16.81
C PRO A 261 -20.27 -4.79 15.42
N GLY A 262 -19.75 -5.96 15.06
CA GLY A 262 -19.90 -6.57 13.74
C GLY A 262 -19.12 -5.86 12.60
N GLY A 263 -18.22 -4.92 12.94
CA GLY A 263 -17.40 -4.18 11.97
C GLY A 263 -16.53 -5.08 11.09
N PRO A 264 -15.78 -6.03 11.62
CA PRO A 264 -14.99 -6.97 10.82
C PRO A 264 -15.81 -7.71 9.76
N ALA A 265 -16.97 -8.26 10.13
CA ALA A 265 -17.85 -8.98 9.20
C ALA A 265 -18.43 -8.07 8.11
N ARG A 266 -18.76 -6.81 8.43
CA ARG A 266 -19.20 -5.82 7.43
C ARG A 266 -18.07 -5.50 6.45
N LEU A 267 -16.84 -5.31 6.94
CA LEU A 267 -15.69 -5.09 6.09
C LEU A 267 -15.42 -6.29 5.17
N ALA A 268 -15.51 -7.52 5.71
CA ALA A 268 -15.37 -8.75 4.93
C ALA A 268 -16.46 -8.86 3.85
N THR A 269 -17.69 -8.45 4.15
CA THR A 269 -18.78 -8.39 3.16
C THR A 269 -18.51 -7.38 2.06
N GLU A 270 -18.00 -6.18 2.40
CA GLU A 270 -17.57 -5.19 1.41
C GLU A 270 -16.43 -5.72 0.55
N LEU A 271 -15.40 -6.33 1.17
CA LEU A 271 -14.29 -6.95 0.45
C LEU A 271 -14.76 -8.06 -0.50
N ARG A 272 -15.67 -8.93 -0.03
CA ARG A 272 -16.26 -10.01 -0.83
C ARG A 272 -16.94 -9.49 -2.09
N SER A 273 -17.71 -8.41 -1.98
CA SER A 273 -18.43 -7.80 -3.12
C SER A 273 -17.52 -7.21 -4.19
N ARG A 274 -16.28 -6.89 -3.84
CA ARG A 274 -15.27 -6.28 -4.73
C ARG A 274 -14.09 -7.21 -5.05
N CYS A 275 -14.17 -8.49 -4.66
CA CYS A 275 -13.08 -9.44 -4.76
C CYS A 275 -13.01 -10.11 -6.14
N ALA A 276 -12.04 -9.73 -6.97
CA ALA A 276 -11.78 -10.34 -8.26
C ALA A 276 -11.29 -11.79 -8.19
N THR A 277 -10.92 -12.27 -7.00
CA THR A 277 -10.37 -13.62 -6.81
C THR A 277 -11.47 -14.66 -6.70
N ILE A 278 -12.64 -14.31 -6.17
CA ILE A 278 -13.79 -15.22 -6.05
C ILE A 278 -14.26 -15.67 -7.44
N GLY A 279 -14.53 -16.95 -7.58
CA GLY A 279 -14.90 -17.60 -8.86
C GLY A 279 -13.71 -17.96 -9.74
N ARG A 280 -12.47 -17.61 -9.38
CA ARG A 280 -11.28 -17.91 -10.19
C ARG A 280 -10.62 -19.22 -9.77
N ASN A 281 -10.05 -19.92 -10.76
CA ASN A 281 -9.05 -20.94 -10.48
C ASN A 281 -7.80 -20.27 -9.96
N VAL A 282 -7.31 -20.72 -8.81
CA VAL A 282 -6.16 -20.12 -8.13
C VAL A 282 -5.13 -21.18 -7.78
N ARG A 283 -3.87 -20.75 -7.78
CA ARG A 283 -2.79 -21.38 -7.05
C ARG A 283 -2.43 -20.47 -5.89
N VAL A 284 -2.40 -21.01 -4.69
CA VAL A 284 -2.00 -20.32 -3.48
C VAL A 284 -0.69 -20.91 -3.01
N ASP A 285 0.38 -20.12 -3.06
CA ASP A 285 1.67 -20.50 -2.54
C ASP A 285 1.71 -20.17 -1.04
N LEU A 286 1.75 -21.18 -0.20
CA LEU A 286 1.87 -21.16 1.26
C LEU A 286 3.31 -21.46 1.67
N HIS A 287 3.66 -21.23 2.95
CA HIS A 287 4.96 -21.65 3.46
C HIS A 287 5.10 -23.18 3.41
N GLY A 288 5.89 -23.65 2.46
CA GLY A 288 6.17 -25.10 2.31
C GLY A 288 5.09 -25.93 1.61
N ALA A 289 4.01 -25.33 1.12
CA ALA A 289 2.94 -26.02 0.42
C ALA A 289 2.31 -25.15 -0.68
N THR A 290 1.69 -25.82 -1.65
CA THR A 290 0.91 -25.15 -2.71
C THR A 290 -0.50 -25.75 -2.71
N LEU A 291 -1.50 -24.88 -2.61
CA LEU A 291 -2.92 -25.20 -2.75
C LEU A 291 -3.39 -24.76 -4.13
N THR A 292 -4.11 -25.63 -4.84
CA THR A 292 -4.73 -25.29 -6.13
C THR A 292 -6.22 -25.65 -6.07
N GLY A 293 -7.07 -24.76 -6.54
CA GLY A 293 -8.53 -24.99 -6.53
C GLY A 293 -9.27 -23.76 -7.04
N VAL A 294 -10.56 -23.73 -6.78
CA VAL A 294 -11.42 -22.56 -7.06
C VAL A 294 -11.55 -21.73 -5.79
N ALA A 295 -11.27 -20.44 -5.87
CA ALA A 295 -11.59 -19.50 -4.80
C ALA A 295 -13.10 -19.30 -4.77
N VAL A 296 -13.79 -19.79 -3.75
CA VAL A 296 -15.25 -19.82 -3.71
C VAL A 296 -15.87 -18.74 -2.86
N ASP A 297 -15.14 -18.23 -1.85
CA ASP A 297 -15.67 -17.24 -0.92
C ASP A 297 -14.56 -16.56 -0.11
N LEU A 298 -14.94 -15.59 0.73
CA LEU A 298 -14.17 -15.11 1.88
C LEU A 298 -14.93 -15.44 3.17
N THR A 299 -14.24 -15.74 4.26
CA THR A 299 -14.88 -15.87 5.59
C THR A 299 -15.27 -14.49 6.13
N ASP A 300 -16.00 -14.44 7.24
CA ASP A 300 -16.37 -13.18 7.91
C ASP A 300 -15.16 -12.45 8.52
N GLU A 301 -14.02 -13.15 8.65
CA GLU A 301 -12.72 -12.58 9.00
C GLU A 301 -11.92 -12.12 7.76
N GLY A 302 -12.44 -12.27 6.54
CA GLY A 302 -11.79 -11.86 5.29
C GLY A 302 -10.73 -12.85 4.78
N HIS A 303 -10.70 -14.07 5.27
CA HIS A 303 -9.80 -15.13 4.79
C HIS A 303 -10.36 -15.77 3.51
N LEU A 304 -9.46 -16.17 2.59
CA LEU A 304 -9.85 -16.78 1.32
C LEU A 304 -10.27 -18.24 1.53
N VAL A 305 -11.42 -18.62 0.96
CA VAL A 305 -11.90 -20.02 0.95
C VAL A 305 -11.64 -20.62 -0.42
N VAL A 306 -10.80 -21.65 -0.47
CA VAL A 306 -10.44 -22.37 -1.70
C VAL A 306 -11.04 -23.77 -1.66
N LEU A 307 -11.74 -24.16 -2.72
CA LEU A 307 -12.28 -25.49 -2.93
C LEU A 307 -11.34 -26.28 -3.84
N ASP A 308 -10.69 -27.29 -3.30
CA ASP A 308 -9.93 -28.28 -4.07
C ASP A 308 -10.84 -29.44 -4.46
N SER A 309 -11.12 -29.58 -5.73
CA SER A 309 -11.98 -30.64 -6.29
C SER A 309 -11.19 -31.71 -7.07
N ARG A 310 -9.85 -31.76 -6.94
CA ARG A 310 -8.99 -32.73 -7.64
C ARG A 310 -9.05 -34.14 -7.03
N GLY A 311 -9.46 -34.23 -5.78
CA GLY A 311 -9.66 -35.51 -5.09
C GLY A 311 -11.09 -36.05 -5.24
N PRO A 312 -11.35 -37.28 -4.75
CA PRO A 312 -12.67 -37.91 -4.80
C PRO A 312 -13.74 -37.14 -4.01
N THR A 313 -13.33 -36.39 -3.00
CA THR A 313 -14.20 -35.51 -2.20
C THR A 313 -13.65 -34.10 -2.24
N PRO A 314 -14.48 -33.10 -2.59
CA PRO A 314 -14.06 -31.69 -2.55
C PRO A 314 -13.67 -31.25 -1.14
N VAL A 315 -12.52 -30.59 -1.00
CA VAL A 315 -11.99 -30.08 0.28
C VAL A 315 -12.02 -28.56 0.28
N ARG A 316 -12.70 -27.99 1.29
CA ARG A 316 -12.66 -26.53 1.53
C ARG A 316 -11.50 -26.19 2.46
N THR A 317 -10.63 -25.31 2.02
CA THR A 317 -9.48 -24.83 2.81
C THR A 317 -9.57 -23.34 3.01
N VAL A 318 -9.48 -22.90 4.27
CA VAL A 318 -9.42 -21.47 4.63
C VAL A 318 -7.96 -21.04 4.62
N VAL A 319 -7.67 -19.98 3.88
CA VAL A 319 -6.33 -19.41 3.73
C VAL A 319 -6.31 -18.02 4.37
N ALA A 320 -5.60 -17.89 5.47
CA ALA A 320 -5.43 -16.62 6.17
C ALA A 320 -4.36 -15.73 5.52
N ALA A 321 -3.30 -16.34 4.93
CA ALA A 321 -2.23 -15.64 4.24
C ALA A 321 -1.63 -16.52 3.14
N GLY A 322 -1.16 -15.89 2.06
CA GLY A 322 -0.52 -16.60 0.95
C GLY A 322 -0.29 -15.70 -0.25
N ASN A 323 0.42 -16.21 -1.25
CA ASN A 323 0.54 -15.57 -2.56
C ASN A 323 -0.45 -16.21 -3.52
N VAL A 324 -1.44 -15.44 -3.96
CA VAL A 324 -2.48 -15.94 -4.87
C VAL A 324 -2.14 -15.61 -6.31
N VAL A 325 -2.10 -16.65 -7.14
CA VAL A 325 -1.93 -16.54 -8.58
C VAL A 325 -3.26 -16.97 -9.22
N HIS A 326 -3.88 -16.09 -10.01
CA HIS A 326 -5.02 -16.45 -10.82
C HIS A 326 -4.55 -17.34 -11.98
N LEU A 327 -5.09 -18.53 -12.09
CA LEU A 327 -4.80 -19.44 -13.18
C LEU A 327 -5.73 -19.13 -14.37
N ARG A 328 -5.17 -19.08 -15.58
CA ARG A 328 -5.98 -19.00 -16.79
C ARG A 328 -6.62 -20.37 -17.04
N ALA A 329 -7.87 -20.40 -17.47
CA ALA A 329 -8.48 -21.63 -17.95
C ALA A 329 -7.70 -22.11 -19.19
N VAL A 330 -7.35 -23.40 -19.23
CA VAL A 330 -6.74 -24.01 -20.42
C VAL A 330 -7.77 -23.95 -21.53
N GLY A 331 -7.52 -23.18 -22.60
CA GLY A 331 -8.43 -23.04 -23.75
C GLY A 331 -9.26 -21.76 -23.79
N SER A 332 -9.11 -20.82 -22.86
CA SER A 332 -9.74 -19.50 -23.03
C SER A 332 -9.00 -18.70 -24.12
N PRO A 333 -9.71 -18.13 -25.11
CA PRO A 333 -9.10 -17.24 -26.10
C PRO A 333 -8.47 -16.03 -25.39
N PRO A 334 -7.47 -15.37 -26.01
CA PRO A 334 -6.98 -14.11 -25.49
C PRO A 334 -8.15 -13.12 -25.33
N MET A 335 -8.15 -12.34 -24.26
CA MET A 335 -9.13 -11.27 -24.07
C MET A 335 -9.16 -10.39 -25.34
N PRO A 336 -10.35 -9.95 -25.80
CA PRO A 336 -10.44 -9.04 -26.94
C PRO A 336 -9.59 -7.79 -26.65
N GLU A 337 -8.89 -7.29 -27.66
CA GLU A 337 -7.99 -6.15 -27.58
C GLU A 337 -8.71 -4.83 -27.27
N ASP A 338 -10.03 -4.79 -27.47
CA ASP A 338 -10.86 -3.62 -27.18
C ASP A 338 -11.83 -3.90 -26.02
N PRO A 339 -11.92 -3.02 -25.01
CA PRO A 339 -12.95 -3.09 -24.00
C PRO A 339 -14.32 -2.81 -24.64
N PRO A 340 -15.41 -3.45 -24.15
CA PRO A 340 -16.74 -3.11 -24.61
C PRO A 340 -17.03 -1.63 -24.31
N PRO A 341 -17.76 -0.91 -25.20
CA PRO A 341 -18.13 0.47 -24.94
C PRO A 341 -18.89 0.58 -23.62
N MET A 342 -18.50 1.54 -22.80
CA MET A 342 -19.15 1.83 -21.53
C MET A 342 -20.63 2.12 -21.77
N PRO A 343 -21.56 1.59 -20.95
CA PRO A 343 -22.97 1.98 -21.04
C PRO A 343 -23.08 3.46 -20.74
N GLU A 344 -23.73 4.19 -21.66
CA GLU A 344 -24.08 5.61 -21.48
C GLU A 344 -24.86 5.76 -20.15
N LEU A 345 -24.27 6.40 -19.19
CA LEU A 345 -24.98 6.91 -18.02
C LEU A 345 -25.86 8.06 -18.52
N ARG A 346 -27.13 7.77 -18.81
CA ARG A 346 -28.12 8.82 -19.00
C ARG A 346 -28.37 9.50 -17.65
N CYS A 347 -28.29 10.84 -17.69
CA CYS A 347 -28.63 11.73 -16.57
C CYS A 347 -30.03 11.51 -16.05
#